data_15ea99e69bf464d41896dedd7203e25b
#
_entry.id   15ea99e69bf464d41896dedd7203e25b
#
_cell.length_a   1.000
_cell.length_b   1.000
_cell.length_c   1.000
_cell.angle_alpha   90.00
_cell.angle_beta   90.00
_cell.angle_gamma   90.00
#
_symmetry.space_group_name_H-M   'P 1'
#
loop_
_entity.id
_entity.type
_entity.pdbx_description
1 polymer ?
#
loop_
_entity_poly.entity_id
_entity_poly.type
_entity_poly.pdbx_seq_one_letter_code
_entity_poly.pdbx_strand_id
1 'polypeptide(L)'
;GVENMMYMSSSATNSGSGDISIYFKQGTDPDMAAVNVQNRVSMAQGLLPAEVTKIGVTTRKRQTSMLMVFSIYDEKDQYNIEFLENYANINLIPEVKRVNGVGDAMVLGQDYSMRIWLRPDVMAQYKLIPNDVSTALAEQNIEAAPGQFGERSNQTFQYTIRYKGRLQQPEEFENIVIKALENGEILRLKDVASVELGRLSYGFNNMVNGHKAVSCIIFQMAGSNATQTISDIEALLDDYSSKLPAGLKINIAQSANDFLFASIHEVIKTLIE
;
A
#
# COMPACT_ATOMS: atom_id res chain seq x y z
N GLY A 1 -21.32 -14.22 -13.63
CA GLY A 1 -21.29 -12.82 -14.10
C GLY A 1 -21.93 -11.89 -13.09
N VAL A 2 -21.61 -10.61 -13.22
CA VAL A 2 -22.20 -9.52 -12.44
C VAL A 2 -23.22 -8.81 -13.34
N GLU A 3 -24.31 -8.33 -12.77
CA GLU A 3 -25.35 -7.62 -13.51
C GLU A 3 -24.76 -6.36 -14.19
N ASN A 4 -25.24 -6.06 -15.40
CA ASN A 4 -24.76 -4.95 -16.25
C ASN A 4 -23.28 -4.99 -16.64
N MET A 5 -22.56 -6.09 -16.39
CA MET A 5 -21.21 -6.28 -16.87
C MET A 5 -21.16 -6.33 -18.38
N MET A 6 -20.23 -5.59 -19.00
CA MET A 6 -19.94 -5.67 -20.44
C MET A 6 -18.90 -6.74 -20.71
N TYR A 7 -17.75 -6.61 -20.11
CA TYR A 7 -16.64 -7.56 -20.21
C TYR A 7 -15.76 -7.51 -18.96
N MET A 8 -14.89 -8.48 -18.87
CA MET A 8 -13.94 -8.64 -17.78
C MET A 8 -12.58 -8.99 -18.37
N SER A 9 -11.54 -8.40 -17.83
CA SER A 9 -10.16 -8.76 -18.10
C SER A 9 -9.47 -9.17 -16.81
N SER A 10 -8.54 -10.11 -16.91
CA SER A 10 -7.71 -10.52 -15.78
C SER A 10 -6.26 -10.58 -16.17
N SER A 11 -5.40 -10.22 -15.26
CA SER A 11 -3.96 -10.36 -15.37
C SER A 11 -3.40 -11.04 -14.11
N ALA A 12 -2.41 -11.89 -14.30
CA ALA A 12 -1.68 -12.52 -13.22
C ALA A 12 -0.19 -12.40 -13.50
N THR A 13 0.58 -12.12 -12.46
CA THR A 13 2.02 -11.92 -12.57
C THR A 13 2.78 -13.01 -11.84
N ASN A 14 4.01 -13.26 -12.27
CA ASN A 14 4.91 -14.20 -11.59
C ASN A 14 5.35 -13.70 -10.18
N SER A 15 5.08 -12.43 -9.86
CA SER A 15 5.31 -11.87 -8.53
C SER A 15 4.21 -12.20 -7.51
N GLY A 16 3.20 -13.01 -7.92
CA GLY A 16 2.12 -13.45 -7.04
C GLY A 16 0.96 -12.46 -6.90
N SER A 17 0.89 -11.44 -7.77
CA SER A 17 -0.26 -10.52 -7.82
C SER A 17 -1.18 -10.87 -8.99
N GLY A 18 -2.49 -10.70 -8.77
CA GLY A 18 -3.50 -10.86 -9.79
C GLY A 18 -4.56 -9.76 -9.68
N ASP A 19 -4.95 -9.23 -10.84
CA ASP A 19 -5.97 -8.20 -10.95
C ASP A 19 -7.09 -8.65 -11.87
N ILE A 20 -8.33 -8.35 -11.47
CA ILE A 20 -9.52 -8.56 -12.30
C ILE A 20 -10.21 -7.24 -12.47
N SER A 21 -10.24 -6.74 -13.71
CA SER A 21 -10.96 -5.52 -14.08
C SER A 21 -12.30 -5.87 -14.70
N ILE A 22 -13.37 -5.31 -14.15
CA ILE A 22 -14.74 -5.52 -14.61
C ILE A 22 -15.28 -4.21 -15.13
N TYR A 23 -15.74 -4.22 -16.39
CA TYR A 23 -16.28 -3.05 -17.08
C TYR A 23 -17.79 -3.15 -17.19
N PHE A 24 -18.47 -2.09 -16.80
CA PHE A 24 -19.93 -2.01 -16.76
C PHE A 24 -20.47 -1.12 -17.88
N LYS A 25 -21.74 -1.33 -18.22
CA LYS A 25 -22.46 -0.49 -19.15
C LYS A 25 -22.57 0.94 -18.63
N GLN A 26 -22.57 1.91 -19.53
CA GLN A 26 -22.77 3.31 -19.17
C GLN A 26 -24.13 3.49 -18.48
N GLY A 27 -24.17 4.30 -17.43
CA GLY A 27 -25.35 4.50 -16.59
C GLY A 27 -25.55 3.48 -15.47
N THR A 28 -24.63 2.50 -15.35
CA THR A 28 -24.64 1.61 -14.17
C THR A 28 -24.18 2.36 -12.94
N ASP A 29 -24.91 2.22 -11.83
CA ASP A 29 -24.51 2.78 -10.54
C ASP A 29 -23.20 2.12 -10.04
N PRO A 30 -22.12 2.89 -9.86
CA PRO A 30 -20.81 2.35 -9.46
C PRO A 30 -20.81 1.72 -8.07
N ASP A 31 -21.67 2.21 -7.16
CA ASP A 31 -21.75 1.71 -5.79
C ASP A 31 -22.43 0.35 -5.75
N MET A 32 -23.57 0.23 -6.45
CA MET A 32 -24.25 -1.05 -6.59
C MET A 32 -23.42 -2.07 -7.36
N ALA A 33 -22.70 -1.64 -8.38
CA ALA A 33 -21.76 -2.51 -9.11
C ALA A 33 -20.66 -3.05 -8.20
N ALA A 34 -20.07 -2.22 -7.36
CA ALA A 34 -19.04 -2.63 -6.40
C ALA A 34 -19.59 -3.63 -5.37
N VAL A 35 -20.80 -3.40 -4.84
CA VAL A 35 -21.47 -4.34 -3.92
C VAL A 35 -21.72 -5.69 -4.60
N ASN A 36 -22.22 -5.69 -5.83
CA ASN A 36 -22.47 -6.91 -6.58
C ASN A 36 -21.19 -7.69 -6.88
N VAL A 37 -20.10 -7.00 -7.21
CA VAL A 37 -18.77 -7.63 -7.38
C VAL A 37 -18.30 -8.23 -6.06
N GLN A 38 -18.37 -7.46 -4.96
CA GLN A 38 -17.96 -7.95 -3.64
C GLN A 38 -18.74 -9.20 -3.22
N ASN A 39 -20.04 -9.24 -3.46
CA ASN A 39 -20.87 -10.42 -3.18
C ASN A 39 -20.39 -11.64 -3.98
N ARG A 40 -20.04 -11.46 -5.26
CA ARG A 40 -19.51 -12.56 -6.09
C ARG A 40 -18.15 -13.03 -5.64
N VAL A 41 -17.27 -12.09 -5.24
CA VAL A 41 -15.96 -12.42 -4.66
C VAL A 41 -16.12 -13.22 -3.38
N SER A 42 -17.03 -12.80 -2.49
CA SER A 42 -17.31 -13.51 -1.23
C SER A 42 -17.81 -14.94 -1.47
N MET A 43 -18.68 -15.15 -2.46
CA MET A 43 -19.15 -16.49 -2.84
C MET A 43 -18.02 -17.38 -3.41
N ALA A 44 -17.06 -16.78 -4.12
CA ALA A 44 -15.94 -17.50 -4.71
C ALA A 44 -14.79 -17.73 -3.73
N GLN A 45 -14.78 -17.09 -2.57
CA GLN A 45 -13.66 -17.10 -1.63
C GLN A 45 -13.24 -18.52 -1.20
N GLY A 46 -14.21 -19.43 -1.02
CA GLY A 46 -13.93 -20.83 -0.70
C GLY A 46 -13.28 -21.65 -1.82
N LEU A 47 -13.24 -21.11 -3.05
CA LEU A 47 -12.63 -21.74 -4.22
C LEU A 47 -11.22 -21.18 -4.50
N LEU A 48 -10.81 -20.15 -3.79
CA LEU A 48 -9.50 -19.51 -3.96
C LEU A 48 -8.42 -20.30 -3.21
N PRO A 49 -7.18 -20.27 -3.71
CA PRO A 49 -6.03 -20.82 -2.98
C PRO A 49 -5.87 -20.22 -1.58
N ALA A 50 -5.33 -21.00 -0.66
CA ALA A 50 -5.15 -20.57 0.74
C ALA A 50 -4.27 -19.31 0.87
N GLU A 51 -3.28 -19.16 0.00
CA GLU A 51 -2.40 -18.00 -0.07
C GLU A 51 -3.18 -16.72 -0.40
N VAL A 52 -4.12 -16.80 -1.35
CA VAL A 52 -4.97 -15.68 -1.74
C VAL A 52 -5.97 -15.33 -0.64
N THR A 53 -6.59 -16.34 -0.03
CA THR A 53 -7.57 -16.11 1.06
C THR A 53 -6.91 -15.54 2.31
N LYS A 54 -5.65 -15.87 2.58
CA LYS A 54 -4.87 -15.34 3.70
C LYS A 54 -4.57 -13.84 3.55
N ILE A 55 -4.25 -13.40 2.33
CA ILE A 55 -4.01 -11.99 2.00
C ILE A 55 -5.34 -11.24 1.85
N GLY A 56 -6.34 -11.91 1.27
CA GLY A 56 -7.65 -11.37 0.97
C GLY A 56 -7.75 -10.80 -0.45
N VAL A 57 -8.99 -10.58 -0.89
CA VAL A 57 -9.32 -9.94 -2.16
C VAL A 57 -9.98 -8.60 -1.89
N THR A 58 -9.44 -7.53 -2.47
CA THR A 58 -9.95 -6.17 -2.30
C THR A 58 -10.73 -5.76 -3.55
N THR A 59 -11.97 -5.30 -3.39
CA THR A 59 -12.77 -4.72 -4.45
C THR A 59 -12.72 -3.20 -4.36
N ARG A 60 -12.38 -2.53 -5.48
CA ARG A 60 -12.29 -1.06 -5.55
C ARG A 60 -13.02 -0.55 -6.78
N LYS A 61 -13.72 0.57 -6.64
CA LYS A 61 -14.24 1.34 -7.78
C LYS A 61 -13.12 2.21 -8.32
N ARG A 62 -12.92 2.19 -9.62
CA ARG A 62 -11.95 3.08 -10.26
C ARG A 62 -12.43 3.41 -11.67
N GLN A 63 -12.41 4.66 -12.02
CA GLN A 63 -12.45 5.06 -13.42
C GLN A 63 -11.04 4.94 -14.00
N THR A 64 -10.92 4.55 -15.26
CA THR A 64 -9.64 4.44 -15.96
C THR A 64 -9.02 5.80 -16.27
N SER A 65 -9.81 6.87 -16.17
CA SER A 65 -9.35 8.25 -16.44
C SER A 65 -8.45 8.75 -15.33
N MET A 66 -7.19 8.87 -15.65
CA MET A 66 -6.18 9.50 -14.79
C MET A 66 -6.32 11.01 -14.94
N LEU A 67 -6.50 11.71 -13.81
CA LEU A 67 -6.60 13.18 -13.76
C LEU A 67 -5.23 13.84 -13.73
N MET A 68 -4.36 13.34 -12.86
CA MET A 68 -3.09 13.97 -12.56
C MET A 68 -2.07 12.96 -12.06
N VAL A 69 -0.81 13.24 -12.34
CA VAL A 69 0.34 12.65 -11.67
C VAL A 69 1.15 13.78 -11.05
N PHE A 70 1.36 13.71 -9.74
CA PHE A 70 2.29 14.59 -9.05
C PHE A 70 3.33 13.77 -8.32
N SER A 71 4.46 14.38 -8.01
CA SER A 71 5.57 13.73 -7.33
C SER A 71 6.03 14.58 -6.15
N ILE A 72 6.43 13.91 -5.07
CA ILE A 72 7.16 14.51 -3.96
C ILE A 72 8.62 14.14 -4.10
N TYR A 73 9.51 15.09 -3.94
CA TYR A 73 10.95 14.87 -3.97
C TYR A 73 11.66 15.79 -2.97
N ASP A 74 12.87 15.44 -2.63
CA ASP A 74 13.74 16.24 -1.75
C ASP A 74 14.90 16.80 -2.56
N GLU A 75 14.98 18.12 -2.71
CA GLU A 75 16.09 18.78 -3.42
C GLU A 75 17.44 18.61 -2.76
N LYS A 76 17.47 18.26 -1.49
CA LYS A 76 18.69 18.12 -0.70
C LYS A 76 19.09 16.67 -0.47
N ASP A 77 18.28 15.72 -0.96
CA ASP A 77 18.45 14.27 -0.75
C ASP A 77 18.68 13.87 0.73
N GLN A 78 18.07 14.62 1.67
CA GLN A 78 18.17 14.38 3.11
C GLN A 78 17.23 13.24 3.57
N TYR A 79 16.11 13.06 2.85
CA TYR A 79 15.13 12.04 3.14
C TYR A 79 15.30 10.84 2.20
N ASN A 80 15.16 9.64 2.75
CA ASN A 80 15.14 8.43 1.95
C ASN A 80 13.78 8.27 1.26
N ILE A 81 13.74 7.41 0.25
CA ILE A 81 12.54 7.19 -0.56
C ILE A 81 11.40 6.61 0.27
N GLU A 82 11.74 5.81 1.27
CA GLU A 82 10.78 5.19 2.18
C GLU A 82 10.06 6.23 3.03
N PHE A 83 10.77 7.25 3.48
CA PHE A 83 10.15 8.38 4.18
C PHE A 83 9.18 9.12 3.26
N LEU A 84 9.58 9.40 2.01
CA LEU A 84 8.74 10.09 1.03
C LEU A 84 7.46 9.30 0.74
N GLU A 85 7.57 7.98 0.55
CA GLU A 85 6.42 7.09 0.34
C GLU A 85 5.47 7.09 1.53
N ASN A 86 6.00 6.93 2.72
CA ASN A 86 5.21 6.93 3.95
C ASN A 86 4.56 8.30 4.20
N TYR A 87 5.30 9.38 3.98
CA TYR A 87 4.78 10.74 4.12
C TYR A 87 3.62 10.99 3.15
N ALA A 88 3.77 10.59 1.88
CA ALA A 88 2.72 10.70 0.88
C ALA A 88 1.48 9.90 1.28
N ASN A 89 1.65 8.64 1.68
CA ASN A 89 0.54 7.76 2.04
C ASN A 89 -0.24 8.24 3.27
N ILE A 90 0.45 8.77 4.28
CA ILE A 90 -0.19 9.17 5.54
C ILE A 90 -0.78 10.58 5.45
N ASN A 91 -0.07 11.51 4.78
CA ASN A 91 -0.42 12.92 4.86
C ASN A 91 -1.09 13.45 3.60
N LEU A 92 -0.61 13.11 2.40
CA LEU A 92 -1.10 13.69 1.15
C LEU A 92 -2.27 12.91 0.53
N ILE A 93 -2.14 11.61 0.42
CA ILE A 93 -3.17 10.79 -0.23
C ILE A 93 -4.54 10.90 0.46
N PRO A 94 -4.65 10.89 1.80
CA PRO A 94 -5.94 11.07 2.46
C PRO A 94 -6.58 12.44 2.16
N GLU A 95 -5.79 13.51 2.10
CA GLU A 95 -6.31 14.86 1.79
C GLU A 95 -6.77 14.94 0.32
N VAL A 96 -5.97 14.41 -0.61
CA VAL A 96 -6.33 14.35 -2.03
C VAL A 96 -7.63 13.54 -2.23
N LYS A 97 -7.80 12.42 -1.53
CA LYS A 97 -9.03 11.61 -1.61
C LYS A 97 -10.28 12.32 -1.10
N ARG A 98 -10.14 13.36 -0.29
CA ARG A 98 -11.27 14.17 0.18
C ARG A 98 -11.74 15.21 -0.83
N VAL A 99 -10.93 15.51 -1.84
CA VAL A 99 -11.32 16.47 -2.89
C VAL A 99 -12.50 15.90 -3.68
N ASN A 100 -13.53 16.73 -3.85
CA ASN A 100 -14.71 16.31 -4.59
C ASN A 100 -14.37 15.99 -6.06
N GLY A 101 -14.81 14.84 -6.53
CA GLY A 101 -14.53 14.36 -7.88
C GLY A 101 -13.32 13.44 -8.00
N VAL A 102 -12.53 13.25 -6.94
CA VAL A 102 -11.49 12.23 -6.86
C VAL A 102 -12.13 10.87 -6.59
N GLY A 103 -11.88 9.91 -7.48
CA GLY A 103 -12.37 8.53 -7.34
C GLY A 103 -11.40 7.64 -6.58
N ASP A 104 -10.10 7.79 -6.85
CA ASP A 104 -9.02 7.14 -6.11
C ASP A 104 -7.72 7.94 -6.25
N ALA A 105 -6.84 7.81 -5.28
CA ALA A 105 -5.49 8.31 -5.32
C ALA A 105 -4.55 7.31 -4.68
N MET A 106 -3.39 7.11 -5.28
CA MET A 106 -2.43 6.12 -4.81
C MET A 106 -0.99 6.59 -5.03
N VAL A 107 -0.12 6.16 -4.15
CA VAL A 107 1.33 6.31 -4.32
C VAL A 107 1.82 5.22 -5.28
N LEU A 108 2.62 5.61 -6.28
CA LEU A 108 3.41 4.67 -7.08
C LEU A 108 4.65 4.28 -6.27
N GLY A 109 4.45 3.44 -5.30
CA GLY A 109 5.48 2.96 -4.39
C GLY A 109 5.02 1.66 -3.75
N GLN A 110 5.77 1.23 -2.78
CA GLN A 110 5.45 0.03 -2.03
C GLN A 110 5.40 0.37 -0.54
N ASP A 111 4.45 -0.21 0.16
CA ASP A 111 4.35 -0.05 1.61
C ASP A 111 5.62 -0.51 2.31
N TYR A 112 5.86 0.05 3.49
CA TYR A 112 6.90 -0.44 4.39
C TYR A 112 6.65 -1.90 4.75
N SER A 113 7.73 -2.64 4.78
CA SER A 113 7.72 -4.04 5.17
C SER A 113 8.97 -4.36 5.98
N MET A 114 8.82 -5.21 6.97
CA MET A 114 9.96 -5.81 7.64
C MET A 114 10.57 -6.84 6.69
N ARG A 115 11.80 -6.57 6.23
CA ARG A 115 12.57 -7.44 5.33
C ARG A 115 13.45 -8.36 6.13
N ILE A 116 13.32 -9.64 5.88
CA ILE A 116 14.12 -10.68 6.52
C ILE A 116 14.90 -11.39 5.41
N TRP A 117 16.19 -11.07 5.33
CA TRP A 117 17.09 -11.66 4.36
C TRP A 117 17.74 -12.92 4.95
N LEU A 118 17.23 -14.06 4.56
CA LEU A 118 17.71 -15.35 5.03
C LEU A 118 19.12 -15.63 4.49
N ARG A 119 19.96 -16.26 5.30
CA ARG A 119 21.29 -16.75 4.94
C ARG A 119 21.26 -18.26 4.76
N PRO A 120 21.07 -18.78 3.54
CA PRO A 120 20.85 -20.21 3.28
C PRO A 120 22.02 -21.09 3.71
N ASP A 121 23.24 -20.60 3.57
CA ASP A 121 24.49 -21.23 3.98
C ASP A 121 24.53 -21.49 5.50
N VAL A 122 24.16 -20.50 6.28
CA VAL A 122 24.07 -20.59 7.74
C VAL A 122 22.88 -21.48 8.16
N MET A 123 21.73 -21.29 7.51
CA MET A 123 20.54 -22.14 7.79
C MET A 123 20.82 -23.62 7.57
N ALA A 124 21.57 -23.96 6.52
CA ALA A 124 21.94 -25.34 6.22
C ALA A 124 22.79 -25.97 7.36
N GLN A 125 23.69 -25.20 8.00
CA GLN A 125 24.50 -25.68 9.12
C GLN A 125 23.63 -26.08 10.33
N TYR A 126 22.52 -25.34 10.55
CA TYR A 126 21.56 -25.64 11.63
C TYR A 126 20.40 -26.54 11.20
N LYS A 127 20.44 -27.07 9.97
CA LYS A 127 19.38 -27.91 9.36
C LYS A 127 18.01 -27.23 9.39
N LEU A 128 17.97 -25.94 9.06
CA LEU A 128 16.75 -25.12 8.97
C LEU A 128 16.30 -24.97 7.53
N ILE A 129 14.99 -24.92 7.35
CA ILE A 129 14.34 -24.56 6.11
C ILE A 129 13.61 -23.21 6.27
N PRO A 130 13.32 -22.47 5.21
CA PRO A 130 12.61 -21.18 5.29
C PRO A 130 11.27 -21.24 6.05
N ASN A 131 10.60 -22.39 6.00
CA ASN A 131 9.35 -22.60 6.71
C ASN A 131 9.50 -22.57 8.23
N ASP A 132 10.63 -23.00 8.78
CA ASP A 132 10.91 -22.95 10.22
C ASP A 132 10.95 -21.48 10.69
N VAL A 133 11.56 -20.62 9.89
CA VAL A 133 11.60 -19.17 10.17
C VAL A 133 10.19 -18.58 10.08
N SER A 134 9.42 -18.93 9.04
CA SER A 134 8.04 -18.45 8.88
C SER A 134 7.15 -18.86 10.03
N THR A 135 7.31 -20.10 10.52
CA THR A 135 6.56 -20.60 11.68
C THR A 135 6.93 -19.84 12.94
N ALA A 136 8.22 -19.66 13.23
CA ALA A 136 8.68 -18.91 14.38
C ALA A 136 8.20 -17.46 14.40
N LEU A 137 8.18 -16.82 13.22
CA LEU A 137 7.61 -15.48 13.02
C LEU A 137 6.12 -15.45 13.33
N ALA A 138 5.35 -16.41 12.80
CA ALA A 138 3.91 -16.48 13.00
C ALA A 138 3.55 -16.73 14.48
N GLU A 139 4.34 -17.50 15.20
CA GLU A 139 4.10 -17.80 16.62
C GLU A 139 4.47 -16.65 17.55
N GLN A 140 5.49 -15.85 17.23
CA GLN A 140 6.04 -14.83 18.13
C GLN A 140 5.64 -13.39 17.73
N ASN A 141 5.16 -13.17 16.51
CA ASN A 141 4.68 -11.88 16.04
C ASN A 141 3.14 -11.87 15.90
N ILE A 142 2.46 -12.14 17.01
CA ILE A 142 0.98 -12.17 17.07
C ILE A 142 0.45 -11.04 17.92
N GLU A 143 -0.81 -10.70 17.74
CA GLU A 143 -1.57 -9.84 18.61
C GLU A 143 -2.58 -10.70 19.37
N ALA A 144 -2.43 -10.78 20.67
CA ALA A 144 -3.27 -11.61 21.53
C ALA A 144 -3.76 -10.81 22.73
N ALA A 145 -4.94 -11.14 23.23
CA ALA A 145 -5.43 -10.69 24.52
C ALA A 145 -5.17 -11.80 25.54
N PRO A 146 -4.05 -11.75 26.30
CA PRO A 146 -3.59 -12.87 27.11
C PRO A 146 -4.45 -13.13 28.35
N GLY A 147 -5.44 -12.26 28.63
CA GLY A 147 -6.36 -12.42 29.76
C GLY A 147 -5.81 -11.92 31.10
N GLN A 148 -6.35 -12.44 32.16
CA GLN A 148 -6.04 -12.05 33.54
C GLN A 148 -5.79 -13.27 34.40
N PHE A 149 -4.89 -13.13 35.38
CA PHE A 149 -4.72 -14.10 36.44
C PHE A 149 -5.60 -13.74 37.66
N GLY A 150 -6.18 -14.75 38.33
CA GLY A 150 -6.93 -14.57 39.56
C GLY A 150 -8.45 -14.46 39.37
N GLU A 151 -8.98 -14.61 38.16
CA GLU A 151 -10.41 -14.47 37.87
C GLU A 151 -11.31 -15.50 38.57
N ARG A 152 -10.76 -16.66 38.96
CA ARG A 152 -11.46 -17.74 39.67
C ARG A 152 -10.78 -18.18 40.95
N SER A 153 -9.93 -17.34 41.54
CA SER A 153 -9.24 -17.62 42.78
C SER A 153 -9.86 -16.83 43.95
N ASN A 154 -9.77 -17.37 45.17
CA ASN A 154 -10.14 -16.64 46.39
C ASN A 154 -9.15 -15.49 46.74
N GLN A 155 -8.38 -15.03 45.78
CA GLN A 155 -7.42 -13.93 45.96
C GLN A 155 -8.07 -12.58 45.65
N THR A 156 -7.74 -11.60 46.48
CA THR A 156 -8.30 -10.24 46.42
C THR A 156 -7.80 -9.42 45.21
N PHE A 157 -6.76 -9.89 44.53
CA PHE A 157 -6.15 -9.15 43.42
C PHE A 157 -6.20 -9.95 42.12
N GLN A 158 -6.61 -9.24 41.05
CA GLN A 158 -6.52 -9.71 39.66
C GLN A 158 -5.34 -9.01 38.98
N TYR A 159 -4.53 -9.78 38.27
CA TYR A 159 -3.39 -9.26 37.52
C TYR A 159 -3.66 -9.40 36.02
N THR A 160 -3.74 -8.27 35.34
CA THR A 160 -3.83 -8.25 33.87
C THR A 160 -2.45 -8.58 33.30
N ILE A 161 -2.40 -9.60 32.44
CA ILE A 161 -1.19 -9.93 31.70
C ILE A 161 -1.01 -8.86 30.62
N ARG A 162 0.11 -8.13 30.65
CA ARG A 162 0.48 -7.23 29.57
C ARG A 162 1.34 -7.98 28.56
N TYR A 163 0.93 -7.91 27.33
CA TYR A 163 1.62 -8.48 26.19
C TYR A 163 2.10 -7.35 25.28
N LYS A 164 3.28 -7.49 24.66
CA LYS A 164 3.91 -6.44 23.88
C LYS A 164 3.19 -6.20 22.54
N GLY A 165 2.43 -7.17 22.05
CA GLY A 165 1.76 -7.10 20.76
C GLY A 165 2.69 -7.41 19.60
N ARG A 166 2.34 -6.89 18.42
CA ARG A 166 3.15 -7.05 17.22
C ARG A 166 4.50 -6.34 17.34
N LEU A 167 5.52 -6.99 16.85
CA LEU A 167 6.86 -6.43 16.76
C LEU A 167 6.91 -5.32 15.72
N GLN A 168 7.62 -4.23 16.02
CA GLN A 168 7.65 -3.02 15.19
C GLN A 168 9.06 -2.65 14.76
N GLN A 169 10.07 -2.97 15.56
CA GLN A 169 11.46 -2.60 15.30
C GLN A 169 12.27 -3.79 14.80
N PRO A 170 13.24 -3.58 13.89
CA PRO A 170 14.11 -4.65 13.39
C PRO A 170 14.75 -5.47 14.51
N GLU A 171 15.23 -4.82 15.57
CA GLU A 171 15.90 -5.47 16.71
C GLU A 171 14.98 -6.43 17.48
N GLU A 172 13.68 -6.18 17.45
CA GLU A 172 12.69 -7.06 18.07
C GLU A 172 12.52 -8.34 17.25
N PHE A 173 12.49 -8.23 15.93
CA PHE A 173 12.46 -9.37 15.02
C PHE A 173 13.76 -10.17 15.07
N GLU A 174 14.91 -9.51 15.15
CA GLU A 174 16.21 -10.16 15.28
C GLU A 174 16.30 -11.09 16.47
N ASN A 175 15.58 -10.77 17.56
CA ASN A 175 15.56 -11.53 18.79
C ASN A 175 14.53 -12.68 18.82
N ILE A 176 13.75 -12.87 17.77
CA ILE A 176 12.84 -14.03 17.64
C ILE A 176 13.65 -15.33 17.76
N VAL A 177 13.14 -16.24 18.60
CA VAL A 177 13.74 -17.55 18.81
C VAL A 177 13.33 -18.49 17.69
N ILE A 178 14.30 -19.03 16.97
CA ILE A 178 14.05 -20.00 15.89
C ILE A 178 14.11 -21.42 16.43
N LYS A 179 15.14 -21.75 17.23
CA LYS A 179 15.36 -23.09 17.76
C LYS A 179 16.21 -23.08 19.02
N ALA A 180 15.91 -23.98 19.96
CA ALA A 180 16.84 -24.32 21.03
C ALA A 180 17.76 -25.45 20.55
N LEU A 181 19.05 -25.28 20.74
CA LEU A 181 20.08 -26.26 20.35
C LEU A 181 20.29 -27.27 21.50
N GLU A 182 20.84 -28.44 21.17
CA GLU A 182 21.07 -29.51 22.13
C GLU A 182 22.07 -29.15 23.25
N ASN A 183 22.95 -28.18 22.96
CA ASN A 183 23.91 -27.65 23.95
C ASN A 183 23.31 -26.57 24.87
N GLY A 184 22.01 -26.28 24.77
CA GLY A 184 21.30 -25.25 25.52
C GLY A 184 21.39 -23.83 24.97
N GLU A 185 22.09 -23.62 23.86
CA GLU A 185 22.11 -22.33 23.18
C GLU A 185 20.79 -22.10 22.44
N ILE A 186 20.42 -20.81 22.35
CA ILE A 186 19.21 -20.37 21.67
C ILE A 186 19.60 -19.71 20.35
N LEU A 187 19.18 -20.32 19.26
CA LEU A 187 19.35 -19.77 17.92
C LEU A 187 18.25 -18.73 17.65
N ARG A 188 18.66 -17.52 17.35
CA ARG A 188 17.76 -16.40 17.07
C ARG A 188 17.75 -16.05 15.58
N LEU A 189 16.75 -15.26 15.17
CA LEU A 189 16.62 -14.85 13.79
C LEU A 189 17.87 -14.13 13.26
N LYS A 190 18.49 -13.26 14.04
CA LYS A 190 19.75 -12.56 13.71
C LYS A 190 20.91 -13.49 13.37
N ASP A 191 20.89 -14.70 13.89
CA ASP A 191 21.97 -15.70 13.66
C ASP A 191 21.87 -16.31 12.27
N VAL A 192 20.67 -16.34 11.66
CA VAL A 192 20.37 -16.97 10.37
C VAL A 192 19.84 -16.00 9.31
N ALA A 193 19.57 -14.75 9.67
CA ALA A 193 19.06 -13.73 8.77
C ALA A 193 19.56 -12.33 9.16
N SER A 194 19.44 -11.37 8.25
CA SER A 194 19.48 -9.95 8.57
C SER A 194 18.07 -9.36 8.46
N VAL A 195 17.75 -8.44 9.36
CA VAL A 195 16.44 -7.81 9.43
C VAL A 195 16.58 -6.32 9.19
N GLU A 196 15.77 -5.78 8.31
CA GLU A 196 15.71 -4.34 8.05
C GLU A 196 14.28 -3.90 7.74
N LEU A 197 13.98 -2.64 8.04
CA LEU A 197 12.77 -2.00 7.58
C LEU A 197 13.03 -1.49 6.17
N GLY A 198 12.30 -1.98 5.19
CA GLY A 198 12.50 -1.64 3.80
C GLY A 198 11.20 -1.65 2.99
N ARG A 199 11.32 -1.44 1.69
CA ARG A 199 10.19 -1.46 0.77
C ARG A 199 9.74 -2.89 0.49
N LEU A 200 8.44 -3.07 0.28
CA LEU A 200 7.89 -4.37 -0.10
C LEU A 200 8.46 -4.86 -1.45
N SER A 201 8.77 -3.94 -2.36
CA SER A 201 9.41 -4.22 -3.66
C SER A 201 10.35 -3.08 -4.06
N TYR A 202 11.42 -3.41 -4.79
CA TYR A 202 12.38 -2.45 -5.33
C TYR A 202 12.22 -2.24 -6.85
N GLY A 203 11.05 -2.60 -7.41
CA GLY A 203 10.81 -2.58 -8.86
C GLY A 203 10.61 -1.21 -9.49
N PHE A 204 10.38 -0.15 -8.71
CA PHE A 204 10.15 1.20 -9.20
C PHE A 204 11.13 2.20 -8.59
N ASN A 205 11.77 2.99 -9.45
CA ASN A 205 12.55 4.15 -9.05
C ASN A 205 12.07 5.36 -9.85
N ASN A 206 11.51 6.34 -9.16
CA ASN A 206 11.10 7.61 -9.75
C ASN A 206 12.13 8.68 -9.42
N MET A 207 12.39 9.56 -10.38
CA MET A 207 13.27 10.71 -10.20
C MET A 207 12.62 11.97 -10.78
N VAL A 208 12.81 13.08 -10.10
CA VAL A 208 12.43 14.42 -10.57
C VAL A 208 13.68 15.30 -10.49
N ASN A 209 14.08 15.87 -11.61
CA ASN A 209 15.25 16.74 -11.72
C ASN A 209 16.57 16.12 -11.16
N GLY A 210 16.71 14.80 -11.25
CA GLY A 210 17.88 14.09 -10.74
C GLY A 210 17.79 13.65 -9.29
N HIS A 211 16.75 14.07 -8.55
CA HIS A 211 16.50 13.68 -7.16
C HIS A 211 15.52 12.50 -7.08
N LYS A 212 15.68 11.66 -6.08
CA LYS A 212 14.73 10.58 -5.81
C LYS A 212 13.36 11.14 -5.49
N ALA A 213 12.34 10.59 -6.12
CA ALA A 213 10.97 11.08 -6.02
C ALA A 213 9.97 9.94 -5.80
N VAL A 214 8.85 10.28 -5.22
CA VAL A 214 7.69 9.41 -5.09
C VAL A 214 6.55 10.01 -5.89
N SER A 215 6.02 9.27 -6.86
CA SER A 215 4.92 9.71 -7.69
C SER A 215 3.58 9.22 -7.14
N CYS A 216 2.59 10.09 -7.23
CA CYS A 216 1.20 9.81 -6.85
C CYS A 216 0.31 9.96 -8.08
N ILE A 217 -0.59 9.01 -8.27
CA ILE A 217 -1.57 9.04 -9.34
C ILE A 217 -2.95 9.31 -8.75
N ILE A 218 -3.70 10.18 -9.42
CA ILE A 218 -5.07 10.52 -9.05
C ILE A 218 -6.00 10.10 -10.19
N PHE A 219 -7.08 9.42 -9.83
CA PHE A 219 -8.11 8.96 -10.75
C PHE A 219 -9.42 9.69 -10.51
N GLN A 220 -10.15 9.91 -11.59
CA GLN A 220 -11.44 10.59 -11.57
C GLN A 220 -12.52 9.73 -10.91
N MET A 221 -13.45 10.38 -10.24
CA MET A 221 -14.75 9.78 -9.89
C MET A 221 -15.68 9.80 -11.11
N ALA A 222 -16.40 8.71 -11.32
CA ALA A 222 -17.37 8.64 -12.42
C ALA A 222 -18.41 9.77 -12.33
N GLY A 223 -18.59 10.50 -13.44
CA GLY A 223 -19.54 11.62 -13.53
C GLY A 223 -19.08 12.94 -12.94
N SER A 224 -17.88 13.04 -12.37
CA SER A 224 -17.34 14.32 -11.88
C SER A 224 -16.82 15.21 -13.00
N ASN A 225 -16.67 16.50 -12.68
CA ASN A 225 -16.06 17.48 -13.60
C ASN A 225 -14.53 17.43 -13.43
N ALA A 226 -13.84 16.82 -14.39
CA ALA A 226 -12.38 16.64 -14.36
C ALA A 226 -11.63 17.97 -14.18
N THR A 227 -11.99 19.01 -14.95
CA THR A 227 -11.32 20.31 -14.91
C THR A 227 -11.42 20.97 -13.54
N GLN A 228 -12.61 20.98 -12.95
CA GLN A 228 -12.81 21.54 -11.61
C GLN A 228 -12.05 20.73 -10.56
N THR A 229 -12.16 19.39 -10.62
CA THR A 229 -11.45 18.50 -9.70
C THR A 229 -9.94 18.72 -9.75
N ILE A 230 -9.36 18.86 -10.94
CA ILE A 230 -7.93 19.13 -11.10
C ILE A 230 -7.55 20.47 -10.47
N SER A 231 -8.32 21.53 -10.73
CA SER A 231 -8.07 22.85 -10.15
C SER A 231 -8.15 22.84 -8.62
N ASP A 232 -9.10 22.09 -8.05
CA ASP A 232 -9.24 21.94 -6.60
C ASP A 232 -8.04 21.17 -6.01
N ILE A 233 -7.53 20.16 -6.72
CA ILE A 233 -6.33 19.42 -6.34
C ILE A 233 -5.08 20.30 -6.41
N GLU A 234 -4.92 21.08 -7.48
CA GLU A 234 -3.79 22.00 -7.64
C GLU A 234 -3.75 23.02 -6.51
N ALA A 235 -4.90 23.60 -6.17
CA ALA A 235 -5.03 24.53 -5.03
C ALA A 235 -4.69 23.86 -3.68
N LEU A 236 -5.12 22.61 -3.48
CA LEU A 236 -4.76 21.82 -2.30
C LEU A 236 -3.25 21.58 -2.22
N LEU A 237 -2.63 21.15 -3.33
CA LEU A 237 -1.19 20.85 -3.38
C LEU A 237 -0.35 22.13 -3.18
N ASP A 238 -0.79 23.26 -3.69
CA ASP A 238 -0.13 24.57 -3.50
C ASP A 238 -0.18 24.99 -2.01
N ASP A 239 -1.35 24.94 -1.39
CA ASP A 239 -1.50 25.18 0.06
C ASP A 239 -0.63 24.22 0.88
N TYR A 240 -0.62 22.95 0.48
CA TYR A 240 0.15 21.92 1.18
C TYR A 240 1.66 22.10 1.02
N SER A 241 2.12 22.68 -0.09
CA SER A 241 3.53 22.95 -0.34
C SER A 241 4.15 23.84 0.75
N SER A 242 3.36 24.73 1.33
CA SER A 242 3.79 25.59 2.43
C SER A 242 3.95 24.86 3.78
N LYS A 243 3.36 23.66 3.91
CA LYS A 243 3.30 22.85 5.13
C LYS A 243 4.26 21.66 5.09
N LEU A 244 4.94 21.46 3.97
CA LEU A 244 5.90 20.37 3.80
C LEU A 244 7.10 20.50 4.75
N PRO A 245 7.68 19.38 5.19
CA PRO A 245 9.00 19.37 5.82
C PRO A 245 10.05 20.09 4.98
N ALA A 246 11.02 20.71 5.65
CA ALA A 246 12.03 21.51 4.98
C ALA A 246 12.83 20.67 3.96
N GLY A 247 12.89 21.14 2.72
CA GLY A 247 13.57 20.47 1.60
C GLY A 247 12.65 19.68 0.69
N LEU A 248 11.47 19.30 1.15
CA LEU A 248 10.49 18.61 0.31
C LEU A 248 9.80 19.57 -0.64
N LYS A 249 9.56 19.10 -1.85
CA LYS A 249 8.81 19.81 -2.89
C LYS A 249 7.82 18.89 -3.59
N ILE A 250 6.75 19.50 -4.09
CA ILE A 250 5.78 18.86 -4.97
C ILE A 250 6.04 19.31 -6.40
N ASN A 251 6.01 18.38 -7.33
CA ASN A 251 6.06 18.64 -8.77
C ASN A 251 4.88 17.96 -9.45
N ILE A 252 4.08 18.72 -10.18
CA ILE A 252 3.02 18.17 -11.01
C ILE A 252 3.67 17.74 -12.33
N ALA A 253 3.73 16.44 -12.55
CA ALA A 253 4.39 15.85 -13.71
C ALA A 253 3.45 15.77 -14.92
N GLN A 254 2.15 15.60 -14.68
CA GLN A 254 1.13 15.51 -15.72
C GLN A 254 -0.23 15.93 -15.16
N SER A 255 -0.93 16.78 -15.91
CA SER A 255 -2.31 17.20 -15.64
C SER A 255 -3.15 17.00 -16.90
N ALA A 256 -4.34 16.43 -16.77
CA ALA A 256 -5.27 16.31 -17.90
C ALA A 256 -5.77 17.67 -18.37
N ASN A 257 -5.76 18.70 -17.51
CA ASN A 257 -6.10 20.08 -17.88
C ASN A 257 -5.12 20.67 -18.89
N ASP A 258 -3.82 20.36 -18.80
CA ASP A 258 -2.82 20.89 -19.73
C ASP A 258 -3.13 20.46 -21.17
N PHE A 259 -3.48 19.19 -21.35
CA PHE A 259 -3.88 18.66 -22.65
C PHE A 259 -5.20 19.27 -23.13
N LEU A 260 -6.18 19.41 -22.24
CA LEU A 260 -7.49 19.97 -22.57
C LEU A 260 -7.37 21.44 -23.00
N PHE A 261 -6.67 22.26 -22.23
CA PHE A 261 -6.49 23.68 -22.53
C PHE A 261 -5.66 23.89 -23.81
N ALA A 262 -4.61 23.11 -24.03
CA ALA A 262 -3.86 23.15 -25.29
C ALA A 262 -4.77 22.82 -26.50
N SER A 263 -5.61 21.80 -26.38
CA SER A 263 -6.54 21.41 -27.45
C SER A 263 -7.60 22.49 -27.71
N ILE A 264 -8.16 23.08 -26.65
CA ILE A 264 -9.14 24.19 -26.79
C ILE A 264 -8.48 25.40 -27.44
N HIS A 265 -7.25 25.74 -27.05
CA HIS A 265 -6.50 26.85 -27.60
C HIS A 265 -6.28 26.69 -29.14
N GLU A 266 -5.88 25.50 -29.58
CA GLU A 266 -5.69 25.21 -31.00
C GLU A 266 -7.03 25.28 -31.79
N VAL A 267 -8.13 24.79 -31.20
CA VAL A 267 -9.46 24.92 -31.83
C VAL A 267 -9.88 26.39 -31.98
N ILE A 268 -9.70 27.20 -30.93
CA ILE A 268 -10.02 28.63 -30.96
C ILE A 268 -9.16 29.34 -31.99
N LYS A 269 -7.86 29.05 -32.07
CA LYS A 269 -6.92 29.61 -33.03
C LYS A 269 -7.34 29.30 -34.45
N THR A 270 -7.64 28.04 -34.76
CA THR A 270 -8.10 27.62 -36.10
C THR A 270 -9.47 28.18 -36.48
N LEU A 271 -10.30 28.57 -35.50
CA LEU A 271 -11.58 29.26 -35.76
C LEU A 271 -11.42 30.75 -36.11
N ILE A 272 -10.34 31.37 -35.61
CA ILE A 272 -10.05 32.81 -35.82
C ILE A 272 -9.24 33.05 -37.13
N GLU A 273 -8.41 32.08 -37.52
CA GLU A 273 -7.71 32.07 -38.81
C GLU A 273 -8.68 31.77 -39.97
#